data_cc7f1945a0b7045153cf8e5b1da144f0
#
_entry.id   cc7f1945a0b7045153cf8e5b1da144f0
#
_cell.length_a   1.000
_cell.length_b   1.000
_cell.length_c   1.000
_cell.angle_alpha   90.00
_cell.angle_beta   90.00
_cell.angle_gamma   90.00
#
_symmetry.space_group_name_H-M   'P 1'
#
loop_
_entity.id
_entity.type
_entity.pdbx_description
1 polymer ?
#
loop_
_entity_poly.entity_id
_entity_poly.type
_entity_poly.pdbx_seq_one_letter_code
_entity_poly.pdbx_strand_id
1 'polypeptide(L)'
;MKNNCVMKRKFLCLLFVVFTFISVRADGVDSLALIPPMGWNSWNCFSCDINENQIREIADLMVSTGMKDAGYEYLNIDDCWQVGRDKDGNIVVDEKHFPSGIKALADYIHSKGLKFGIYSCAGSMTCAGRPGSRGHQFQDALKYAEWGVDFLKYDWCFDEGQSPQAAYKTMSDALKASGRPILFSICEWGNSQPWTWAKGIGHMWRTTGDIINAFKGINYWGACGVVEIIDKNAELYKYAGPGHWNDPDMLQVGNGVLTMDENRSHFTMWCMLAAPLLAGNDLRKMDKETLAILTDPEVIAIDQDKLGKQGVRYMKVGEHETWVKQLSNGEAAVCFFNRDEEPWTLETILSKENLSCADVRFWEKAYEVRDVWKRKNIGTTSDKMKFVIPAHGVVLLKLTPKK
;
A
#
# COMPACT_ATOMS: atom_id res chain seq x y z
N MET A 1 72.66 3.39 -64.15
CA MET A 1 71.76 4.42 -63.68
C MET A 1 70.42 3.73 -63.34
N LYS A 2 70.21 3.36 -62.13
CA LYS A 2 68.98 2.76 -61.63
C LYS A 2 68.48 3.50 -60.41
N ASN A 3 67.34 4.19 -60.56
CA ASN A 3 66.67 4.88 -59.47
C ASN A 3 65.90 3.87 -58.59
N ASN A 4 66.26 3.77 -57.34
CA ASN A 4 65.51 3.04 -56.34
C ASN A 4 64.56 3.99 -55.64
N CYS A 5 63.25 3.83 -55.86
CA CYS A 5 62.17 4.52 -55.12
C CYS A 5 61.84 3.71 -53.87
N VAL A 6 62.15 4.26 -52.68
CA VAL A 6 61.81 3.64 -51.38
C VAL A 6 60.45 4.20 -50.93
N MET A 7 59.47 3.36 -50.96
CA MET A 7 58.09 3.68 -50.50
C MET A 7 57.99 3.52 -48.99
N LYS A 8 57.90 4.65 -48.26
CA LYS A 8 57.69 4.67 -46.82
C LYS A 8 56.19 4.36 -46.49
N ARG A 9 55.96 3.19 -45.94
CA ARG A 9 54.66 2.81 -45.35
C ARG A 9 54.51 3.55 -44.02
N LYS A 10 53.53 4.47 -43.92
CA LYS A 10 53.08 5.04 -42.68
C LYS A 10 52.11 4.04 -41.99
N PHE A 11 52.52 3.49 -40.87
CA PHE A 11 51.63 2.76 -39.94
C PHE A 11 50.79 3.77 -39.18
N LEU A 12 49.50 3.79 -39.45
CA LEU A 12 48.52 4.54 -38.67
C LEU A 12 48.01 3.68 -37.51
N CYS A 13 48.54 3.88 -36.29
CA CYS A 13 48.02 3.25 -35.09
C CYS A 13 46.69 3.93 -34.73
N LEU A 14 45.57 3.24 -34.99
CA LEU A 14 44.26 3.62 -34.42
C LEU A 14 44.22 3.22 -32.94
N LEU A 15 44.32 4.21 -32.07
CA LEU A 15 44.02 4.04 -30.63
C LEU A 15 42.49 3.94 -30.49
N PHE A 16 41.98 2.76 -30.23
CA PHE A 16 40.61 2.58 -29.75
C PHE A 16 40.56 2.99 -28.26
N VAL A 17 40.05 4.18 -27.99
CA VAL A 17 39.70 4.59 -26.63
C VAL A 17 38.35 3.97 -26.32
N VAL A 18 38.36 2.89 -25.53
CA VAL A 18 37.14 2.29 -24.97
C VAL A 18 36.67 3.23 -23.84
N PHE A 19 35.69 4.07 -24.14
CA PHE A 19 34.94 4.78 -23.10
C PHE A 19 34.08 3.78 -22.35
N THR A 20 34.54 3.27 -21.24
CA THR A 20 33.68 2.63 -20.23
C THR A 20 32.82 3.73 -19.63
N PHE A 21 31.54 3.80 -20.05
CA PHE A 21 30.53 4.56 -19.34
C PHE A 21 30.34 3.91 -17.95
N ILE A 22 31.06 4.41 -16.96
CA ILE A 22 30.69 4.21 -15.57
C ILE A 22 29.41 5.03 -15.39
N SER A 23 28.26 4.34 -15.47
CA SER A 23 26.99 4.92 -14.99
C SER A 23 27.16 5.18 -13.50
N VAL A 24 27.58 6.38 -13.13
CA VAL A 24 27.37 6.89 -11.79
C VAL A 24 25.85 6.94 -11.64
N ARG A 25 25.28 5.96 -10.95
CA ARG A 25 23.93 6.12 -10.42
C ARG A 25 24.03 7.35 -9.51
N ALA A 26 23.48 8.47 -9.95
CA ALA A 26 23.09 9.54 -9.05
C ALA A 26 22.29 8.88 -7.94
N ASP A 27 22.47 9.29 -6.69
CA ASP A 27 21.65 8.88 -5.56
C ASP A 27 20.17 9.07 -5.94
N GLY A 28 19.61 8.03 -6.61
CA GLY A 28 18.28 8.08 -7.16
C GLY A 28 17.33 8.07 -5.99
N VAL A 29 16.45 9.03 -5.95
CA VAL A 29 15.19 8.92 -5.18
C VAL A 29 14.68 7.51 -5.43
N ASP A 30 14.51 6.73 -4.36
CA ASP A 30 13.93 5.40 -4.44
C ASP A 30 12.60 5.53 -5.18
N SER A 31 12.49 4.95 -6.35
CA SER A 31 11.32 5.09 -7.22
C SER A 31 10.17 4.18 -6.80
N LEU A 32 10.34 3.40 -5.71
CA LEU A 32 9.31 2.53 -5.18
C LEU A 32 8.24 3.34 -4.43
N ALA A 33 7.01 2.86 -4.52
CA ALA A 33 5.86 3.41 -3.81
C ALA A 33 5.66 4.94 -3.99
N LEU A 34 5.87 5.48 -5.19
CA LEU A 34 5.58 6.90 -5.48
C LEU A 34 4.09 7.24 -5.33
N ILE A 35 3.22 6.25 -5.47
CA ILE A 35 1.81 6.24 -5.11
C ILE A 35 1.58 5.13 -4.08
N PRO A 36 0.46 5.13 -3.31
CA PRO A 36 0.17 4.07 -2.34
C PRO A 36 0.19 2.69 -2.99
N PRO A 37 0.90 1.70 -2.44
CA PRO A 37 0.93 0.35 -3.00
C PRO A 37 -0.45 -0.30 -3.00
N MET A 38 -0.79 -1.02 -4.06
CA MET A 38 -2.01 -1.80 -4.16
C MET A 38 -1.69 -3.27 -4.37
N GLY A 39 -2.41 -4.15 -3.68
CA GLY A 39 -2.17 -5.59 -3.77
C GLY A 39 -3.15 -6.44 -2.98
N TRP A 40 -2.76 -7.67 -2.74
CA TRP A 40 -3.48 -8.64 -1.92
C TRP A 40 -2.50 -9.30 -0.95
N ASN A 41 -3.00 -9.66 0.24
CA ASN A 41 -2.21 -10.37 1.26
C ASN A 41 -3.03 -11.52 1.84
N SER A 42 -2.38 -12.66 2.12
CA SER A 42 -3.02 -13.91 2.50
C SER A 42 -3.56 -13.95 3.93
N TRP A 43 -3.10 -13.06 4.84
CA TRP A 43 -3.30 -13.26 6.28
C TRP A 43 -4.75 -13.29 6.72
N ASN A 44 -5.53 -12.26 6.34
CA ASN A 44 -6.88 -12.07 6.89
C ASN A 44 -7.87 -13.17 6.49
N CYS A 45 -7.67 -13.80 5.32
CA CYS A 45 -8.56 -14.86 4.85
C CYS A 45 -8.03 -16.28 5.11
N PHE A 46 -6.70 -16.46 5.23
CA PHE A 46 -6.13 -17.82 5.30
C PHE A 46 -5.28 -18.05 6.55
N SER A 47 -4.79 -17.01 7.22
CA SER A 47 -3.81 -17.16 8.31
C SER A 47 -2.66 -18.10 7.89
N CYS A 48 -2.37 -19.16 8.65
CA CYS A 48 -1.38 -20.17 8.30
C CYS A 48 -1.89 -21.30 7.37
N ASP A 49 -3.16 -21.28 6.96
CA ASP A 49 -3.70 -22.28 6.02
C ASP A 49 -3.46 -21.86 4.57
N ILE A 50 -2.19 -21.71 4.21
CA ILE A 50 -1.75 -21.31 2.87
C ILE A 50 -0.95 -22.41 2.19
N ASN A 51 -1.08 -22.51 0.88
CA ASN A 51 -0.26 -23.38 0.07
C ASN A 51 -0.07 -22.81 -1.35
N GLU A 52 0.91 -23.38 -2.05
CA GLU A 52 1.29 -22.94 -3.40
C GLU A 52 0.11 -22.90 -4.38
N ASN A 53 -0.77 -23.89 -4.35
CA ASN A 53 -1.89 -23.97 -5.30
C ASN A 53 -2.93 -22.87 -5.04
N GLN A 54 -3.26 -22.60 -3.77
CA GLN A 54 -4.13 -21.47 -3.41
C GLN A 54 -3.54 -20.15 -3.89
N ILE A 55 -2.26 -19.92 -3.66
CA ILE A 55 -1.60 -18.65 -4.06
C ILE A 55 -1.56 -18.48 -5.58
N ARG A 56 -1.33 -19.56 -6.33
CA ARG A 56 -1.42 -19.54 -7.81
C ARG A 56 -2.85 -19.22 -8.28
N GLU A 57 -3.86 -19.81 -7.65
CA GLU A 57 -5.27 -19.53 -7.94
C GLU A 57 -5.62 -18.06 -7.66
N ILE A 58 -5.17 -17.50 -6.53
CA ILE A 58 -5.34 -16.08 -6.23
C ILE A 58 -4.67 -15.20 -7.29
N ALA A 59 -3.46 -15.53 -7.74
CA ALA A 59 -2.78 -14.78 -8.80
C ALA A 59 -3.59 -14.78 -10.11
N ASP A 60 -4.16 -15.93 -10.48
CA ASP A 60 -5.02 -16.05 -11.66
C ASP A 60 -6.31 -15.22 -11.52
N LEU A 61 -6.89 -15.21 -10.31
CA LEU A 61 -8.08 -14.41 -10.01
C LEU A 61 -7.79 -12.91 -10.02
N MET A 62 -6.67 -12.46 -9.49
CA MET A 62 -6.28 -11.04 -9.58
C MET A 62 -6.24 -10.54 -11.02
N VAL A 63 -5.82 -11.38 -11.95
CA VAL A 63 -5.80 -11.06 -13.39
C VAL A 63 -7.20 -11.18 -14.00
N SER A 64 -7.87 -12.32 -13.82
CA SER A 64 -9.12 -12.63 -14.52
C SER A 64 -10.33 -11.80 -14.05
N THR A 65 -10.31 -11.30 -12.82
CA THR A 65 -11.36 -10.42 -12.28
C THR A 65 -11.14 -8.94 -12.62
N GLY A 66 -9.98 -8.58 -13.20
CA GLY A 66 -9.63 -7.19 -13.50
C GLY A 66 -9.01 -6.41 -12.32
N MET A 67 -8.75 -7.03 -11.18
CA MET A 67 -8.10 -6.36 -10.05
C MET A 67 -6.71 -5.85 -10.45
N LYS A 68 -5.92 -6.64 -11.20
CA LYS A 68 -4.63 -6.18 -11.73
C LYS A 68 -4.77 -4.92 -12.57
N ASP A 69 -5.75 -4.87 -13.47
CA ASP A 69 -6.00 -3.71 -14.35
C ASP A 69 -6.48 -2.49 -13.56
N ALA A 70 -7.11 -2.71 -12.39
CA ALA A 70 -7.48 -1.67 -11.44
C ALA A 70 -6.28 -1.15 -10.61
N GLY A 71 -5.09 -1.79 -10.70
CA GLY A 71 -3.87 -1.34 -10.03
C GLY A 71 -3.35 -2.27 -8.92
N TYR A 72 -4.01 -3.37 -8.60
CA TYR A 72 -3.54 -4.35 -7.61
C TYR A 72 -2.37 -5.15 -8.17
N GLU A 73 -1.14 -4.68 -7.94
CA GLU A 73 0.07 -5.25 -8.52
C GLU A 73 0.75 -6.31 -7.63
N TYR A 74 0.66 -6.15 -6.30
CA TYR A 74 1.38 -7.00 -5.36
C TYR A 74 0.53 -8.18 -4.90
N LEU A 75 1.08 -9.40 -4.96
CA LEU A 75 0.54 -10.57 -4.31
C LEU A 75 1.49 -10.99 -3.20
N ASN A 76 1.04 -10.85 -1.95
CA ASN A 76 1.87 -11.06 -0.78
C ASN A 76 1.43 -12.33 -0.04
N ILE A 77 2.37 -13.28 0.19
CA ILE A 77 2.19 -14.32 1.18
C ILE A 77 2.63 -13.80 2.55
N ASP A 78 1.79 -13.99 3.56
CA ASP A 78 2.07 -13.60 4.94
C ASP A 78 2.83 -14.71 5.69
N ASP A 79 2.74 -14.78 7.02
CA ASP A 79 3.46 -15.74 7.87
C ASP A 79 3.16 -17.21 7.49
N CYS A 80 3.96 -18.13 8.00
CA CYS A 80 3.82 -19.59 7.87
C CYS A 80 4.29 -20.22 6.55
N TRP A 81 5.04 -19.50 5.71
CA TRP A 81 5.67 -20.09 4.51
C TRP A 81 7.00 -20.79 4.84
N GLN A 82 7.65 -20.47 5.98
CA GLN A 82 8.93 -20.99 6.44
C GLN A 82 8.75 -21.91 7.65
N VAL A 83 9.70 -22.85 7.86
CA VAL A 83 9.64 -23.84 8.95
C VAL A 83 10.89 -23.90 9.83
N GLY A 84 12.02 -23.39 9.38
CA GLY A 84 13.28 -23.50 10.14
C GLY A 84 14.42 -22.74 9.47
N ARG A 85 15.64 -22.98 10.01
CA ARG A 85 16.89 -22.60 9.35
C ARG A 85 17.76 -23.85 9.21
N ASP A 86 18.50 -23.94 8.11
CA ASP A 86 19.47 -25.00 7.90
C ASP A 86 20.76 -24.78 8.76
N LYS A 87 21.72 -25.72 8.66
CA LYS A 87 22.99 -25.65 9.38
C LYS A 87 23.85 -24.41 9.03
N ASP A 88 23.61 -23.81 7.88
CA ASP A 88 24.33 -22.63 7.38
C ASP A 88 23.54 -21.34 7.67
N GLY A 89 22.39 -21.43 8.38
CA GLY A 89 21.53 -20.34 8.78
C GLY A 89 20.53 -19.88 7.70
N ASN A 90 20.46 -20.55 6.55
CA ASN A 90 19.50 -20.19 5.52
C ASN A 90 18.08 -20.52 5.93
N ILE A 91 17.14 -19.64 5.57
CA ILE A 91 15.72 -19.89 5.83
C ILE A 91 15.22 -21.10 5.01
N VAL A 92 14.48 -21.98 5.66
CA VAL A 92 13.92 -23.21 5.06
C VAL A 92 12.45 -23.02 4.78
N VAL A 93 12.05 -23.23 3.52
CA VAL A 93 10.67 -23.18 3.05
C VAL A 93 9.90 -24.39 3.57
N ASP A 94 8.61 -24.25 3.83
CA ASP A 94 7.71 -25.36 4.08
C ASP A 94 7.43 -26.14 2.78
N GLU A 95 8.24 -27.16 2.50
CA GLU A 95 8.11 -27.96 1.28
C GLU A 95 6.79 -28.73 1.17
N LYS A 96 6.09 -28.94 2.30
CA LYS A 96 4.77 -29.57 2.29
C LYS A 96 3.73 -28.66 1.64
N HIS A 97 3.80 -27.37 1.92
CA HIS A 97 2.85 -26.38 1.43
C HIS A 97 3.33 -25.67 0.17
N PHE A 98 4.65 -25.56 -0.04
CA PHE A 98 5.29 -24.92 -1.17
C PHE A 98 6.30 -25.87 -1.85
N PRO A 99 5.85 -26.99 -2.44
CA PRO A 99 6.73 -28.06 -2.95
C PRO A 99 7.63 -27.62 -4.10
N SER A 100 7.23 -26.62 -4.89
CA SER A 100 8.08 -26.08 -5.97
C SER A 100 9.08 -25.03 -5.47
N GLY A 101 8.99 -24.62 -4.22
CA GLY A 101 9.79 -23.58 -3.61
C GLY A 101 9.32 -22.14 -3.94
N ILE A 102 9.81 -21.18 -3.15
CA ILE A 102 9.39 -19.78 -3.25
C ILE A 102 9.78 -19.15 -4.58
N LYS A 103 10.97 -19.47 -5.11
CA LYS A 103 11.37 -18.92 -6.41
C LYS A 103 10.43 -19.30 -7.55
N ALA A 104 10.01 -20.55 -7.62
CA ALA A 104 9.10 -21.02 -8.66
C ALA A 104 7.70 -20.38 -8.52
N LEU A 105 7.26 -20.11 -7.28
CA LEU A 105 6.04 -19.36 -7.02
C LEU A 105 6.16 -17.89 -7.45
N ALA A 106 7.27 -17.23 -7.14
CA ALA A 106 7.55 -15.86 -7.57
C ALA A 106 7.58 -15.76 -9.10
N ASP A 107 8.29 -16.68 -9.78
CA ASP A 107 8.36 -16.74 -11.25
C ASP A 107 6.95 -16.91 -11.88
N TYR A 108 6.09 -17.73 -11.25
CA TYR A 108 4.70 -17.88 -11.71
C TYR A 108 3.91 -16.58 -11.57
N ILE A 109 4.00 -15.91 -10.42
CA ILE A 109 3.32 -14.64 -10.16
C ILE A 109 3.81 -13.55 -11.13
N HIS A 110 5.12 -13.48 -11.37
CA HIS A 110 5.72 -12.60 -12.38
C HIS A 110 5.21 -12.90 -13.78
N SER A 111 5.00 -14.17 -14.13
CA SER A 111 4.46 -14.57 -15.45
C SER A 111 3.04 -14.04 -15.70
N LYS A 112 2.29 -13.71 -14.61
CA LYS A 112 0.97 -13.05 -14.66
C LYS A 112 1.10 -11.53 -14.74
N GLY A 113 2.33 -10.97 -14.69
CA GLY A 113 2.62 -9.55 -14.65
C GLY A 113 2.26 -8.92 -13.30
N LEU A 114 2.24 -9.72 -12.23
CA LEU A 114 2.12 -9.29 -10.84
C LEU A 114 3.51 -9.25 -10.19
N LYS A 115 3.60 -8.62 -9.04
CA LYS A 115 4.78 -8.55 -8.17
C LYS A 115 4.59 -9.46 -6.97
N PHE A 116 5.66 -10.14 -6.55
CA PHE A 116 5.59 -11.10 -5.45
C PHE A 116 6.09 -10.49 -4.13
N GLY A 117 5.29 -10.61 -3.08
CA GLY A 117 5.65 -10.20 -1.73
C GLY A 117 5.75 -11.37 -0.75
N ILE A 118 6.58 -11.18 0.27
CA ILE A 118 6.84 -12.17 1.32
C ILE A 118 6.80 -11.49 2.69
N TYR A 119 6.71 -12.30 3.74
CA TYR A 119 6.68 -11.88 5.13
C TYR A 119 7.90 -12.38 5.90
N SER A 120 8.39 -11.58 6.84
CA SER A 120 9.31 -11.99 7.88
C SER A 120 9.11 -11.12 9.14
N CYS A 121 10.01 -11.28 10.12
CA CYS A 121 9.94 -10.55 11.39
C CYS A 121 11.33 -10.08 11.82
N ALA A 122 11.38 -8.92 12.48
CA ALA A 122 12.61 -8.35 13.03
C ALA A 122 13.12 -9.11 14.26
N GLY A 123 12.24 -9.84 14.94
CA GLY A 123 12.59 -10.66 16.10
C GLY A 123 13.20 -12.00 15.75
N SER A 124 13.44 -12.81 16.77
CA SER A 124 13.96 -14.16 16.61
C SER A 124 12.95 -15.12 15.99
N MET A 125 11.65 -14.86 16.22
CA MET A 125 10.53 -15.60 15.64
C MET A 125 9.48 -14.66 15.05
N THR A 126 8.69 -15.18 14.10
CA THR A 126 7.50 -14.52 13.59
C THR A 126 6.34 -14.61 14.59
N CYS A 127 5.24 -13.91 14.33
CA CYS A 127 4.07 -13.93 15.21
C CYS A 127 3.44 -15.33 15.33
N ALA A 128 3.55 -16.17 14.30
CA ALA A 128 3.14 -17.58 14.35
C ALA A 128 4.25 -18.52 14.83
N GLY A 129 5.34 -18.00 15.40
CA GLY A 129 6.43 -18.83 15.97
C GLY A 129 7.33 -19.48 14.90
N ARG A 130 7.40 -18.94 13.71
CA ARG A 130 8.31 -19.36 12.65
C ARG A 130 9.63 -18.60 12.77
N PRO A 131 10.73 -19.02 12.10
CA PRO A 131 12.00 -18.28 12.17
C PRO A 131 11.85 -16.83 11.70
N GLY A 132 12.24 -15.87 12.56
CA GLY A 132 12.43 -14.48 12.19
C GLY A 132 13.81 -14.22 11.60
N SER A 133 14.09 -12.97 11.21
CA SER A 133 15.35 -12.60 10.55
C SER A 133 16.43 -12.06 11.48
N ARG A 134 16.18 -11.98 12.78
CA ARG A 134 17.16 -11.44 13.73
C ARG A 134 18.50 -12.18 13.63
N GLY A 135 19.58 -11.43 13.36
CA GLY A 135 20.92 -11.96 13.14
C GLY A 135 21.18 -12.56 11.75
N HIS A 136 20.15 -12.59 10.87
CA HIS A 136 20.21 -13.15 9.52
C HIS A 136 19.77 -12.16 8.43
N GLN A 137 19.59 -10.88 8.76
CA GLN A 137 18.95 -9.88 7.86
C GLN A 137 19.61 -9.83 6.48
N PHE A 138 20.92 -9.78 6.41
CA PHE A 138 21.66 -9.73 5.14
C PHE A 138 21.55 -11.05 4.35
N GLN A 139 21.60 -12.17 5.05
CA GLN A 139 21.47 -13.50 4.45
C GLN A 139 20.05 -13.69 3.87
N ASP A 140 19.04 -13.32 4.63
CA ASP A 140 17.65 -13.41 4.23
C ASP A 140 17.34 -12.45 3.06
N ALA A 141 17.81 -11.19 3.12
CA ALA A 141 17.63 -10.22 2.03
C ALA A 141 18.25 -10.67 0.71
N LEU A 142 19.45 -11.27 0.74
CA LEU A 142 20.07 -11.88 -0.43
C LEU A 142 19.21 -13.03 -0.99
N LYS A 143 18.66 -13.87 -0.11
CA LYS A 143 17.79 -14.98 -0.49
C LYS A 143 16.48 -14.48 -1.09
N TYR A 144 15.87 -13.44 -0.51
CA TYR A 144 14.67 -12.81 -1.08
C TYR A 144 14.93 -12.21 -2.47
N ALA A 145 16.08 -11.56 -2.66
CA ALA A 145 16.49 -11.04 -3.98
C ALA A 145 16.70 -12.17 -5.00
N GLU A 146 17.35 -13.28 -4.60
CA GLU A 146 17.53 -14.48 -5.43
C GLU A 146 16.20 -15.10 -5.86
N TRP A 147 15.20 -15.12 -4.97
CA TRP A 147 13.86 -15.62 -5.26
C TRP A 147 13.00 -14.65 -6.08
N GLY A 148 13.46 -13.41 -6.27
CA GLY A 148 12.71 -12.44 -7.05
C GLY A 148 11.60 -11.73 -6.25
N VAL A 149 11.76 -11.62 -4.92
CA VAL A 149 10.80 -10.90 -4.07
C VAL A 149 10.80 -9.40 -4.41
N ASP A 150 9.60 -8.79 -4.47
CA ASP A 150 9.37 -7.37 -4.78
C ASP A 150 8.85 -6.58 -3.59
N PHE A 151 8.37 -7.25 -2.54
CA PHE A 151 7.77 -6.65 -1.36
C PHE A 151 8.10 -7.48 -0.13
N LEU A 152 8.52 -6.84 0.96
CA LEU A 152 8.75 -7.48 2.26
C LEU A 152 7.89 -6.80 3.33
N LYS A 153 6.91 -7.54 3.91
CA LYS A 153 6.29 -7.18 5.18
C LYS A 153 7.19 -7.68 6.31
N TYR A 154 7.56 -6.79 7.22
CA TYR A 154 8.53 -7.08 8.27
C TYR A 154 7.95 -6.72 9.63
N ASP A 155 7.59 -7.75 10.39
CA ASP A 155 6.85 -7.67 11.64
C ASP A 155 7.75 -7.46 12.87
N TRP A 156 7.15 -7.41 14.07
CA TRP A 156 7.82 -7.02 15.30
C TRP A 156 7.66 -8.02 16.45
N CYS A 157 7.13 -9.22 16.23
CA CYS A 157 7.00 -10.25 17.27
C CYS A 157 8.36 -10.73 17.76
N PHE A 158 8.46 -11.14 19.02
CA PHE A 158 9.67 -11.67 19.66
C PHE A 158 10.90 -10.75 19.46
N ASP A 159 10.70 -9.45 19.68
CA ASP A 159 11.72 -8.42 19.47
C ASP A 159 12.85 -8.46 20.51
N GLU A 160 12.61 -9.06 21.70
CA GLU A 160 13.55 -9.24 22.80
C GLU A 160 14.25 -7.93 23.21
N GLY A 161 13.48 -6.83 23.17
CA GLY A 161 13.93 -5.52 23.60
C GLY A 161 14.88 -4.79 22.65
N GLN A 162 14.88 -5.15 21.35
CA GLN A 162 15.60 -4.40 20.33
C GLN A 162 15.09 -2.97 20.19
N SER A 163 15.94 -2.06 19.71
CA SER A 163 15.48 -0.77 19.19
C SER A 163 14.76 -0.97 17.85
N PRO A 164 13.50 -0.57 17.72
CA PRO A 164 12.79 -0.68 16.43
C PRO A 164 13.53 0.01 15.30
N GLN A 165 13.96 1.26 15.50
CA GLN A 165 14.71 2.01 14.49
C GLN A 165 15.96 1.27 14.02
N ALA A 166 16.74 0.67 14.94
CA ALA A 166 17.96 -0.05 14.60
C ALA A 166 17.66 -1.34 13.83
N ALA A 167 16.66 -2.11 14.27
CA ALA A 167 16.29 -3.38 13.66
C ALA A 167 15.75 -3.18 12.22
N TYR A 168 14.83 -2.23 12.02
CA TYR A 168 14.29 -1.89 10.70
C TYR A 168 15.34 -1.27 9.78
N LYS A 169 16.23 -0.41 10.33
CA LYS A 169 17.36 0.14 9.57
C LYS A 169 18.30 -0.96 9.08
N THR A 170 18.58 -1.96 9.91
CA THR A 170 19.46 -3.10 9.54
C THR A 170 18.85 -3.88 8.37
N MET A 171 17.56 -4.21 8.43
CA MET A 171 16.89 -4.89 7.30
C MET A 171 16.83 -3.99 6.05
N SER A 172 16.53 -2.69 6.20
CA SER A 172 16.56 -1.75 5.08
C SER A 172 17.94 -1.73 4.37
N ASP A 173 19.02 -1.71 5.16
CA ASP A 173 20.37 -1.75 4.59
C ASP A 173 20.67 -3.09 3.92
N ALA A 174 20.20 -4.19 4.50
CA ALA A 174 20.33 -5.53 3.92
C ALA A 174 19.60 -5.66 2.58
N LEU A 175 18.35 -5.14 2.51
CA LEU A 175 17.57 -5.11 1.26
C LEU A 175 18.27 -4.28 0.18
N LYS A 176 18.79 -3.10 0.52
CA LYS A 176 19.57 -2.26 -0.41
C LYS A 176 20.84 -2.97 -0.89
N ALA A 177 21.55 -3.64 0.02
CA ALA A 177 22.76 -4.40 -0.29
C ALA A 177 22.50 -5.62 -1.20
N SER A 178 21.28 -6.18 -1.20
CA SER A 178 20.91 -7.30 -2.06
C SER A 178 20.88 -6.93 -3.55
N GLY A 179 20.83 -5.63 -3.87
CA GLY A 179 20.81 -5.11 -5.24
C GLY A 179 19.47 -5.22 -5.96
N ARG A 180 18.42 -5.81 -5.33
CA ARG A 180 17.06 -5.85 -5.88
C ARG A 180 16.21 -4.75 -5.23
N PRO A 181 15.41 -4.00 -6.03
CA PRO A 181 14.44 -3.06 -5.47
C PRO A 181 13.29 -3.84 -4.83
N ILE A 182 13.23 -3.84 -3.49
CA ILE A 182 12.19 -4.52 -2.70
C ILE A 182 11.46 -3.46 -1.89
N LEU A 183 10.14 -3.34 -2.07
CA LEU A 183 9.30 -2.47 -1.27
C LEU A 183 9.32 -2.98 0.18
N PHE A 184 9.66 -2.09 1.12
CA PHE A 184 9.80 -2.46 2.52
C PHE A 184 8.64 -1.89 3.36
N SER A 185 7.83 -2.79 3.91
CA SER A 185 6.70 -2.50 4.78
C SER A 185 7.06 -2.78 6.23
N ILE A 186 7.10 -1.74 7.05
CA ILE A 186 7.39 -1.76 8.48
C ILE A 186 6.12 -2.08 9.25
N CYS A 187 6.13 -3.12 10.09
CA CYS A 187 4.96 -3.58 10.82
C CYS A 187 5.26 -3.73 12.32
N GLU A 188 5.38 -2.60 13.04
CA GLU A 188 5.54 -2.57 14.50
C GLU A 188 4.31 -1.98 15.22
N TRP A 189 3.16 -2.01 14.53
CA TRP A 189 1.82 -1.66 15.03
C TRP A 189 1.68 -0.22 15.54
N GLY A 190 2.57 0.69 15.14
CA GLY A 190 2.57 2.08 15.58
C GLY A 190 3.15 2.32 16.98
N ASN A 191 3.69 1.29 17.64
CA ASN A 191 4.12 1.34 19.03
C ASN A 191 5.25 2.36 19.28
N SER A 192 6.19 2.49 18.35
CA SER A 192 7.29 3.45 18.44
C SER A 192 7.08 4.69 17.58
N GLN A 193 5.86 4.93 17.09
CA GLN A 193 5.52 6.04 16.20
C GLN A 193 6.39 6.07 14.92
N PRO A 194 6.36 5.02 14.09
CA PRO A 194 7.24 4.85 12.94
C PRO A 194 7.14 6.00 11.95
N TRP A 195 6.01 6.69 11.85
CA TRP A 195 5.84 7.89 11.04
C TRP A 195 6.83 9.01 11.38
N THR A 196 7.44 9.01 12.58
CA THR A 196 8.41 10.04 12.99
C THR A 196 9.85 9.73 12.57
N TRP A 197 10.18 8.48 12.27
CA TRP A 197 11.55 8.03 12.01
C TRP A 197 11.75 7.13 10.78
N ALA A 198 10.69 6.48 10.27
CA ALA A 198 10.84 5.43 9.26
C ALA A 198 11.02 5.96 7.82
N LYS A 199 10.82 7.26 7.59
CA LYS A 199 11.08 7.89 6.29
C LYS A 199 12.53 7.65 5.84
N GLY A 200 12.71 7.06 4.63
CA GLY A 200 14.02 6.66 4.11
C GLY A 200 14.54 5.32 4.63
N ILE A 201 13.83 4.68 5.58
CA ILE A 201 14.05 3.31 6.03
C ILE A 201 13.09 2.36 5.33
N GLY A 202 11.78 2.63 5.42
CA GLY A 202 10.73 1.87 4.75
C GLY A 202 9.88 2.74 3.83
N HIS A 203 9.05 2.10 3.01
CA HIS A 203 8.17 2.75 2.05
C HIS A 203 6.73 2.91 2.58
N MET A 204 6.36 2.11 3.56
CA MET A 204 5.12 2.19 4.31
C MET A 204 5.32 1.66 5.71
N TRP A 205 4.47 2.07 6.64
CA TRP A 205 4.54 1.67 8.04
C TRP A 205 3.17 1.58 8.69
N ARG A 206 2.95 0.47 9.40
CA ARG A 206 1.74 0.26 10.20
C ARG A 206 1.62 1.34 11.27
N THR A 207 0.45 1.90 11.37
CA THR A 207 0.13 3.00 12.30
C THR A 207 -0.62 2.54 13.53
N THR A 208 -1.17 1.32 13.49
CA THR A 208 -2.03 0.76 14.53
C THR A 208 -1.76 -0.73 14.72
N GLY A 209 -2.30 -1.32 15.78
CA GLY A 209 -2.50 -2.77 15.88
C GLY A 209 -3.31 -3.30 14.69
N ASP A 210 -3.43 -4.63 14.60
CA ASP A 210 -4.07 -5.27 13.47
C ASP A 210 -5.56 -4.89 13.33
N ILE A 211 -6.02 -4.85 12.08
CA ILE A 211 -7.44 -4.65 11.81
C ILE A 211 -8.22 -5.94 12.11
N ILE A 212 -9.32 -5.81 12.81
CA ILE A 212 -10.31 -6.89 12.96
C ILE A 212 -11.43 -6.72 11.93
N ASN A 213 -12.09 -7.82 11.61
CA ASN A 213 -13.26 -7.81 10.74
C ASN A 213 -14.50 -7.29 11.50
N ALA A 214 -14.48 -6.00 11.83
CA ALA A 214 -15.54 -5.28 12.51
C ALA A 214 -15.51 -3.80 12.14
N PHE A 215 -16.67 -3.15 12.05
CA PHE A 215 -16.75 -1.73 11.79
C PHE A 215 -16.23 -0.89 12.97
N LYS A 216 -16.65 -1.24 14.19
CA LYS A 216 -16.22 -0.62 15.44
C LYS A 216 -15.74 -1.67 16.44
N GLY A 217 -14.85 -1.28 17.33
CA GLY A 217 -14.42 -2.08 18.47
C GLY A 217 -12.92 -2.29 18.57
N ILE A 218 -12.48 -2.62 19.77
CA ILE A 218 -11.09 -3.00 20.07
C ILE A 218 -11.15 -4.33 20.81
N ASN A 219 -10.38 -5.30 20.35
CA ASN A 219 -10.32 -6.59 21.04
C ASN A 219 -9.34 -6.57 22.23
N TYR A 220 -9.26 -7.67 22.98
CA TYR A 220 -8.48 -7.74 24.22
C TYR A 220 -6.96 -7.58 24.05
N TRP A 221 -6.43 -7.78 22.85
CA TRP A 221 -5.01 -7.59 22.52
C TRP A 221 -4.71 -6.32 21.70
N GLY A 222 -5.70 -5.43 21.55
CA GLY A 222 -5.49 -4.09 20.98
C GLY A 222 -5.70 -3.96 19.47
N ALA A 223 -6.13 -5.02 18.80
CA ALA A 223 -6.54 -4.93 17.41
C ALA A 223 -7.86 -4.17 17.27
N CYS A 224 -8.03 -3.44 16.19
CA CYS A 224 -9.00 -2.36 16.05
C CYS A 224 -9.97 -2.61 14.89
N GLY A 225 -11.21 -2.14 15.05
CA GLY A 225 -12.15 -1.99 13.95
C GLY A 225 -11.79 -0.83 13.02
N VAL A 226 -12.54 -0.73 11.93
CA VAL A 226 -12.33 0.29 10.87
C VAL A 226 -12.33 1.70 11.46
N VAL A 227 -13.28 2.01 12.32
CA VAL A 227 -13.49 3.37 12.88
C VAL A 227 -12.34 3.79 13.79
N GLU A 228 -11.86 2.91 14.66
CA GLU A 228 -10.74 3.19 15.56
C GLU A 228 -9.44 3.41 14.80
N ILE A 229 -9.25 2.68 13.70
CA ILE A 229 -8.10 2.86 12.83
C ILE A 229 -8.16 4.21 12.13
N ILE A 230 -9.32 4.62 11.62
CA ILE A 230 -9.53 5.95 11.03
C ILE A 230 -9.19 7.05 12.05
N ASP A 231 -9.66 6.92 13.28
CA ASP A 231 -9.40 7.91 14.35
C ASP A 231 -7.89 8.04 14.65
N LYS A 232 -7.16 6.92 14.71
CA LYS A 232 -5.71 6.92 14.95
C LYS A 232 -4.93 7.53 13.79
N ASN A 233 -5.42 7.41 12.55
CA ASN A 233 -4.76 7.93 11.36
C ASN A 233 -5.11 9.39 11.03
N ALA A 234 -6.18 9.95 11.60
CA ALA A 234 -6.70 11.28 11.26
C ALA A 234 -5.65 12.41 11.37
N GLU A 235 -4.77 12.33 12.38
CA GLU A 235 -3.75 13.34 12.64
C GLU A 235 -2.39 13.04 11.98
N LEU A 236 -2.27 11.91 11.27
CA LEU A 236 -1.00 11.47 10.66
C LEU A 236 -0.78 12.01 9.24
N TYR A 237 -1.70 12.82 8.72
CA TYR A 237 -1.68 13.33 7.33
C TYR A 237 -0.38 14.03 6.92
N LYS A 238 0.37 14.59 7.85
CA LYS A 238 1.63 15.32 7.61
C LYS A 238 2.85 14.41 7.40
N TYR A 239 2.71 13.11 7.67
CA TYR A 239 3.84 12.17 7.62
C TYR A 239 3.85 11.30 6.36
N ALA A 240 2.70 11.17 5.67
CA ALA A 240 2.61 10.40 4.43
C ALA A 240 2.89 11.27 3.19
N GLY A 241 3.37 10.64 2.15
CA GLY A 241 3.63 11.25 0.85
C GLY A 241 4.33 10.29 -0.11
N PRO A 242 4.65 10.72 -1.34
CA PRO A 242 5.30 9.86 -2.32
C PRO A 242 6.55 9.19 -1.79
N GLY A 243 6.59 7.86 -1.92
CA GLY A 243 7.68 7.00 -1.43
C GLY A 243 7.60 6.63 0.06
N HIS A 244 6.58 7.09 0.81
CA HIS A 244 6.46 6.80 2.24
C HIS A 244 5.01 7.01 2.74
N TRP A 245 4.33 5.93 3.16
CA TRP A 245 2.90 5.91 3.40
C TRP A 245 2.55 5.44 4.82
N ASN A 246 1.54 6.11 5.43
CA ASN A 246 0.86 5.58 6.60
C ASN A 246 0.05 4.36 6.17
N ASP A 247 0.25 3.25 6.86
CA ASP A 247 -0.45 1.98 6.59
C ASP A 247 -1.44 1.71 7.73
N PRO A 248 -2.74 1.90 7.49
CA PRO A 248 -3.78 1.61 8.47
C PRO A 248 -4.14 0.12 8.55
N ASP A 249 -3.36 -0.75 7.91
CA ASP A 249 -3.58 -2.17 7.70
C ASP A 249 -4.43 -2.51 6.46
N MET A 250 -4.56 -3.81 6.19
CA MET A 250 -5.26 -4.37 5.05
C MET A 250 -6.76 -4.05 5.04
N LEU A 251 -7.36 -4.24 3.89
CA LEU A 251 -8.80 -4.11 3.71
C LEU A 251 -9.53 -5.36 4.23
N GLN A 252 -10.60 -5.14 5.01
CA GLN A 252 -11.56 -6.18 5.41
C GLN A 252 -12.76 -6.26 4.46
N VAL A 253 -12.72 -5.52 3.36
CA VAL A 253 -13.77 -5.49 2.34
C VAL A 253 -13.99 -6.89 1.77
N GLY A 254 -15.21 -7.42 1.90
CA GLY A 254 -15.59 -8.75 1.41
C GLY A 254 -15.26 -9.91 2.35
N ASN A 255 -14.82 -9.67 3.57
CA ASN A 255 -14.61 -10.72 4.59
C ASN A 255 -15.88 -11.14 5.35
N GLY A 256 -17.05 -10.65 4.94
CA GLY A 256 -18.36 -11.22 5.27
C GLY A 256 -19.02 -10.73 6.56
N VAL A 257 -18.37 -9.89 7.38
CA VAL A 257 -18.99 -9.31 8.58
C VAL A 257 -19.53 -7.90 8.32
N LEU A 258 -18.76 -7.09 7.59
CA LEU A 258 -19.16 -5.73 7.27
C LEU A 258 -20.33 -5.72 6.28
N THR A 259 -21.33 -4.86 6.54
CA THR A 259 -22.40 -4.56 5.57
C THR A 259 -21.82 -3.92 4.30
N MET A 260 -22.61 -3.82 3.23
CA MET A 260 -22.14 -3.19 1.99
C MET A 260 -21.86 -1.70 2.16
N ASP A 261 -22.60 -0.99 3.01
CA ASP A 261 -22.32 0.41 3.32
C ASP A 261 -21.04 0.55 4.14
N GLU A 262 -20.78 -0.33 5.09
CA GLU A 262 -19.51 -0.38 5.84
C GLU A 262 -18.33 -0.74 4.97
N ASN A 263 -18.46 -1.73 4.06
CA ASN A 263 -17.43 -2.07 3.08
C ASN A 263 -17.08 -0.86 2.19
N ARG A 264 -18.12 -0.13 1.72
CA ARG A 264 -17.94 1.06 0.90
C ARG A 264 -17.30 2.20 1.70
N SER A 265 -17.69 2.37 2.95
CA SER A 265 -17.11 3.36 3.86
C SER A 265 -15.65 3.04 4.18
N HIS A 266 -15.35 1.80 4.49
CA HIS A 266 -13.99 1.32 4.74
C HIS A 266 -13.07 1.61 3.54
N PHE A 267 -13.46 1.18 2.34
CA PHE A 267 -12.69 1.43 1.12
C PHE A 267 -12.53 2.93 0.83
N THR A 268 -13.61 3.70 0.95
CA THR A 268 -13.58 5.15 0.76
C THR A 268 -12.60 5.84 1.72
N MET A 269 -12.63 5.47 2.98
CA MET A 269 -11.78 6.09 3.98
C MET A 269 -10.31 5.72 3.80
N TRP A 270 -9.97 4.49 3.40
CA TRP A 270 -8.60 4.13 3.02
C TRP A 270 -8.13 4.99 1.83
N CYS A 271 -8.98 5.20 0.83
CA CYS A 271 -8.65 6.08 -0.30
C CYS A 271 -8.52 7.56 0.12
N MET A 272 -9.32 8.05 1.05
CA MET A 272 -9.16 9.38 1.63
C MET A 272 -7.84 9.49 2.41
N LEU A 273 -7.44 8.43 3.11
CA LEU A 273 -6.18 8.38 3.87
C LEU A 273 -4.92 8.26 2.98
N ALA A 274 -5.05 8.07 1.66
CA ALA A 274 -3.94 7.71 0.77
C ALA A 274 -3.17 6.49 1.29
N ALA A 275 -3.91 5.49 1.71
CA ALA A 275 -3.40 4.29 2.35
C ALA A 275 -3.00 3.23 1.32
N PRO A 276 -2.04 2.36 1.61
CA PRO A 276 -1.87 1.13 0.84
C PRO A 276 -3.19 0.35 0.76
N LEU A 277 -3.61 -0.02 -0.46
CA LEU A 277 -4.84 -0.78 -0.69
C LEU A 277 -4.49 -2.27 -0.83
N LEU A 278 -4.35 -2.97 0.28
CA LEU A 278 -4.07 -4.40 0.32
C LEU A 278 -5.36 -5.17 0.63
N ALA A 279 -5.96 -5.79 -0.37
CA ALA A 279 -7.12 -6.66 -0.19
C ALA A 279 -6.74 -7.89 0.65
N GLY A 280 -7.64 -8.33 1.53
CA GLY A 280 -7.40 -9.46 2.44
C GLY A 280 -8.50 -10.52 2.39
N ASN A 281 -9.40 -10.47 1.41
CA ASN A 281 -10.51 -11.41 1.25
C ASN A 281 -10.15 -12.62 0.37
N ASP A 282 -10.89 -13.71 0.52
CA ASP A 282 -10.77 -14.88 -0.35
C ASP A 282 -11.38 -14.59 -1.73
N LEU A 283 -10.52 -14.29 -2.71
CA LEU A 283 -10.94 -13.91 -4.07
C LEU A 283 -11.75 -15.02 -4.78
N ARG A 284 -11.62 -16.27 -4.36
CA ARG A 284 -12.40 -17.43 -4.90
C ARG A 284 -13.87 -17.35 -4.54
N LYS A 285 -14.21 -16.60 -3.48
CA LYS A 285 -15.56 -16.41 -2.95
C LYS A 285 -16.09 -14.98 -3.11
N MET A 286 -15.30 -14.12 -3.75
CA MET A 286 -15.64 -12.71 -3.91
C MET A 286 -16.87 -12.54 -4.79
N ASP A 287 -17.89 -11.85 -4.29
CA ASP A 287 -19.06 -11.48 -5.06
C ASP A 287 -18.84 -10.25 -5.96
N LYS A 288 -19.81 -9.98 -6.84
CA LYS A 288 -19.72 -8.88 -7.80
C LYS A 288 -19.75 -7.51 -7.13
N GLU A 289 -20.44 -7.36 -6.01
CA GLU A 289 -20.57 -6.07 -5.31
C GLU A 289 -19.26 -5.74 -4.59
N THR A 290 -18.66 -6.72 -3.95
CA THR A 290 -17.31 -6.61 -3.36
C THR A 290 -16.28 -6.25 -4.43
N LEU A 291 -16.28 -6.96 -5.57
CA LEU A 291 -15.38 -6.66 -6.67
C LEU A 291 -15.60 -5.23 -7.18
N ALA A 292 -16.84 -4.79 -7.34
CA ALA A 292 -17.17 -3.44 -7.80
C ALA A 292 -16.68 -2.34 -6.83
N ILE A 293 -16.65 -2.61 -5.52
CA ILE A 293 -16.06 -1.69 -4.54
C ILE A 293 -14.54 -1.65 -4.70
N LEU A 294 -13.88 -2.82 -4.68
CA LEU A 294 -12.41 -2.93 -4.74
C LEU A 294 -11.82 -2.41 -6.06
N THR A 295 -12.59 -2.39 -7.13
CA THR A 295 -12.11 -1.99 -8.47
C THR A 295 -12.76 -0.71 -9.00
N ASP A 296 -13.42 0.10 -8.16
CA ASP A 296 -14.01 1.36 -8.61
C ASP A 296 -12.92 2.36 -9.04
N PRO A 297 -12.82 2.69 -10.34
CA PRO A 297 -11.70 3.48 -10.85
C PRO A 297 -11.73 4.94 -10.39
N GLU A 298 -12.90 5.49 -10.03
CA GLU A 298 -13.00 6.88 -9.59
C GLU A 298 -12.59 7.01 -8.12
N VAL A 299 -12.90 6.02 -7.30
CA VAL A 299 -12.49 5.98 -5.89
C VAL A 299 -10.99 5.68 -5.79
N ILE A 300 -10.49 4.70 -6.56
CA ILE A 300 -9.05 4.38 -6.65
C ILE A 300 -8.25 5.60 -7.12
N ALA A 301 -8.76 6.37 -8.11
CA ALA A 301 -8.07 7.57 -8.59
C ALA A 301 -7.89 8.66 -7.50
N ILE A 302 -8.75 8.69 -6.48
CA ILE A 302 -8.59 9.57 -5.32
C ILE A 302 -7.44 9.08 -4.43
N ASP A 303 -7.31 7.78 -4.24
CA ASP A 303 -6.20 7.19 -3.50
C ASP A 303 -4.87 7.40 -4.22
N GLN A 304 -4.83 7.06 -5.49
CA GLN A 304 -3.64 7.02 -6.34
C GLN A 304 -3.25 8.39 -6.93
N ASP A 305 -3.84 9.47 -6.43
CA ASP A 305 -3.50 10.82 -6.90
C ASP A 305 -2.02 11.13 -6.64
N LYS A 306 -1.32 11.55 -7.70
CA LYS A 306 0.13 11.78 -7.71
C LYS A 306 0.62 12.86 -6.73
N LEU A 307 -0.28 13.71 -6.21
CA LEU A 307 0.08 14.67 -5.16
C LEU A 307 0.43 13.96 -3.84
N GLY A 308 -0.08 12.75 -3.64
CA GLY A 308 0.21 11.88 -2.51
C GLY A 308 -0.18 12.48 -1.15
N LYS A 309 -1.25 13.27 -1.10
CA LYS A 309 -1.72 13.87 0.13
C LYS A 309 -2.77 13.00 0.80
N GLN A 310 -2.57 12.73 2.09
CA GLN A 310 -3.60 12.15 2.93
C GLN A 310 -4.70 13.19 3.18
N GLY A 311 -5.97 12.76 3.20
CA GLY A 311 -7.10 13.59 3.59
C GLY A 311 -7.05 14.00 5.06
N VAL A 312 -7.65 15.15 5.34
CA VAL A 312 -7.73 15.72 6.68
C VAL A 312 -9.18 15.66 7.17
N ARG A 313 -9.37 15.20 8.39
CA ARG A 313 -10.67 15.29 9.07
C ARG A 313 -10.91 16.75 9.44
N TYR A 314 -11.68 17.42 8.60
CA TYR A 314 -11.96 18.83 8.73
C TYR A 314 -12.91 19.12 9.91
N MET A 315 -13.94 18.29 10.05
CA MET A 315 -14.96 18.47 11.09
C MET A 315 -15.43 17.12 11.61
N LYS A 316 -15.68 17.05 12.90
CA LYS A 316 -16.39 15.94 13.55
C LYS A 316 -17.40 16.54 14.54
N VAL A 317 -18.66 16.23 14.35
CA VAL A 317 -19.77 16.64 15.23
C VAL A 317 -20.58 15.40 15.61
N GLY A 318 -20.42 14.93 16.82
CA GLY A 318 -20.94 13.62 17.23
C GLY A 318 -20.33 12.50 16.39
N GLU A 319 -21.18 11.72 15.74
CA GLU A 319 -20.78 10.62 14.87
C GLU A 319 -20.71 11.01 13.36
N HIS A 320 -20.88 12.30 13.05
CA HIS A 320 -20.81 12.81 11.68
C HIS A 320 -19.47 13.48 11.40
N GLU A 321 -18.81 13.08 10.32
CA GLU A 321 -17.50 13.60 9.95
C GLU A 321 -17.49 14.19 8.54
N THR A 322 -16.71 15.24 8.34
CA THR A 322 -16.37 15.81 7.04
C THR A 322 -14.87 15.74 6.84
N TRP A 323 -14.47 15.09 5.76
CA TRP A 323 -13.07 14.94 5.36
C TRP A 323 -12.81 15.66 4.04
N VAL A 324 -11.62 16.25 3.92
CA VAL A 324 -11.19 16.94 2.71
C VAL A 324 -9.80 16.44 2.31
N LYS A 325 -9.63 16.05 1.05
CA LYS A 325 -8.35 15.63 0.47
C LYS A 325 -8.01 16.51 -0.71
N GLN A 326 -6.84 17.11 -0.67
CA GLN A 326 -6.30 17.83 -1.81
C GLN A 326 -5.83 16.84 -2.89
N LEU A 327 -6.22 17.09 -4.12
CA LEU A 327 -5.81 16.32 -5.29
C LEU A 327 -4.97 17.18 -6.24
N SER A 328 -4.31 16.53 -7.17
CA SER A 328 -3.54 17.21 -8.23
C SER A 328 -4.46 18.11 -9.08
N ASN A 329 -3.85 19.01 -9.89
CA ASN A 329 -4.55 19.92 -10.78
C ASN A 329 -5.53 20.90 -10.10
N GLY A 330 -5.39 21.11 -8.78
CA GLY A 330 -6.29 21.97 -7.99
C GLY A 330 -7.66 21.34 -7.74
N GLU A 331 -7.81 20.04 -7.96
CA GLU A 331 -9.00 19.26 -7.60
C GLU A 331 -9.00 18.92 -6.11
N ALA A 332 -10.13 18.47 -5.59
CA ALA A 332 -10.28 17.98 -4.22
C ALA A 332 -11.28 16.83 -4.13
N ALA A 333 -11.13 16.01 -3.10
CA ALA A 333 -12.20 15.12 -2.67
C ALA A 333 -12.78 15.60 -1.34
N VAL A 334 -14.10 15.51 -1.18
CA VAL A 334 -14.82 15.73 0.06
C VAL A 334 -15.59 14.46 0.40
N CYS A 335 -15.42 13.96 1.61
CA CYS A 335 -16.15 12.80 2.10
C CYS A 335 -16.97 13.20 3.33
N PHE A 336 -18.26 12.93 3.29
CA PHE A 336 -19.15 12.96 4.45
C PHE A 336 -19.30 11.53 4.95
N PHE A 337 -18.90 11.28 6.17
CA PHE A 337 -18.89 9.96 6.79
C PHE A 337 -19.82 9.94 8.00
N ASN A 338 -20.81 9.08 7.94
CA ASN A 338 -21.76 8.81 9.01
C ASN A 338 -21.32 7.57 9.80
N ARG A 339 -20.98 7.78 11.07
CA ARG A 339 -20.55 6.70 11.99
C ARG A 339 -21.70 6.25 12.90
N ASP A 340 -22.88 6.94 12.79
CA ASP A 340 -24.07 6.64 13.59
C ASP A 340 -24.82 5.42 13.07
N GLU A 341 -25.60 4.81 13.95
CA GLU A 341 -26.53 3.71 13.65
C GLU A 341 -27.78 4.18 12.87
N GLU A 342 -28.01 5.51 12.81
CA GLU A 342 -29.13 6.13 12.13
C GLU A 342 -28.70 6.86 10.86
N PRO A 343 -29.55 6.97 9.82
CA PRO A 343 -29.24 7.75 8.64
C PRO A 343 -29.07 9.24 8.93
N TRP A 344 -28.04 9.84 8.35
CA TRP A 344 -27.76 11.28 8.46
C TRP A 344 -28.30 12.03 7.26
N THR A 345 -29.22 12.98 7.50
CA THR A 345 -29.67 13.95 6.48
C THR A 345 -28.81 15.20 6.53
N LEU A 346 -28.01 15.43 5.50
CA LEU A 346 -27.14 16.59 5.34
C LEU A 346 -27.66 17.53 4.28
N GLU A 347 -27.88 18.80 4.62
CA GLU A 347 -28.09 19.88 3.65
C GLU A 347 -26.92 20.86 3.71
N THR A 348 -26.27 21.15 2.58
CA THR A 348 -25.05 21.97 2.53
C THR A 348 -24.97 22.79 1.24
N ILE A 349 -24.19 23.88 1.30
CA ILE A 349 -23.70 24.65 0.14
C ILE A 349 -22.19 24.72 0.34
N LEU A 350 -21.42 23.91 -0.38
CA LEU A 350 -19.99 23.73 -0.14
C LEU A 350 -19.18 25.02 -0.22
N SER A 351 -19.56 25.97 -1.06
CA SER A 351 -18.91 27.28 -1.15
C SER A 351 -19.11 28.17 0.08
N LYS A 352 -20.08 27.84 0.96
CA LYS A 352 -20.33 28.54 2.21
C LYS A 352 -19.69 27.84 3.42
N GLU A 353 -19.34 26.59 3.25
CA GLU A 353 -18.58 25.87 4.26
C GLU A 353 -17.14 26.40 4.27
N ASN A 354 -16.63 26.67 5.43
CA ASN A 354 -15.24 27.13 5.59
C ASN A 354 -14.27 25.92 5.46
N LEU A 355 -14.52 25.06 4.48
CA LEU A 355 -13.71 23.87 4.21
C LEU A 355 -12.39 24.30 3.61
N SER A 356 -11.36 24.43 4.43
CA SER A 356 -10.00 24.70 3.95
C SER A 356 -9.13 23.47 4.20
N CYS A 357 -8.61 22.93 3.14
CA CYS A 357 -7.51 21.99 3.20
C CYS A 357 -6.39 22.60 2.36
N ALA A 358 -5.39 23.13 3.04
CA ALA A 358 -4.21 23.74 2.44
C ALA A 358 -4.53 24.77 1.33
N ASP A 359 -4.45 24.36 0.06
CA ASP A 359 -4.57 25.29 -1.08
C ASP A 359 -5.95 25.25 -1.77
N VAL A 360 -6.90 24.47 -1.27
CA VAL A 360 -8.25 24.37 -1.86
C VAL A 360 -9.19 25.34 -1.15
N ARG A 361 -9.61 26.39 -1.87
CA ARG A 361 -10.44 27.45 -1.35
C ARG A 361 -11.77 27.50 -2.10
N PHE A 362 -12.76 26.76 -1.62
CA PHE A 362 -14.08 26.63 -2.27
C PHE A 362 -14.87 27.93 -2.38
N TRP A 363 -14.53 28.93 -1.60
CA TRP A 363 -15.15 30.26 -1.63
C TRP A 363 -14.55 31.22 -2.66
N GLU A 364 -13.35 30.94 -3.19
CA GLU A 364 -12.68 31.81 -4.16
C GLU A 364 -13.09 31.52 -5.61
N LYS A 365 -13.48 30.27 -5.90
CA LYS A 365 -13.91 29.84 -7.22
C LYS A 365 -14.92 28.69 -7.15
N ALA A 366 -15.79 28.60 -8.14
CA ALA A 366 -16.73 27.49 -8.25
C ALA A 366 -16.03 26.21 -8.72
N TYR A 367 -16.44 25.09 -8.15
CA TYR A 367 -16.04 23.75 -8.57
C TYR A 367 -17.28 23.01 -9.10
N GLU A 368 -17.09 22.19 -10.13
CA GLU A 368 -18.05 21.15 -10.50
C GLU A 368 -18.00 20.03 -9.46
N VAL A 369 -19.16 19.50 -9.09
CA VAL A 369 -19.30 18.48 -8.07
C VAL A 369 -19.79 17.18 -8.70
N ARG A 370 -19.02 16.12 -8.51
CA ARG A 370 -19.35 14.77 -8.93
C ARG A 370 -19.56 13.88 -7.70
N ASP A 371 -20.71 13.24 -7.59
CA ASP A 371 -20.94 12.13 -6.66
C ASP A 371 -20.24 10.90 -7.26
N VAL A 372 -19.15 10.49 -6.58
CA VAL A 372 -18.23 9.48 -7.11
C VAL A 372 -18.90 8.12 -7.17
N TRP A 373 -19.53 7.67 -6.06
CA TRP A 373 -20.19 6.36 -6.01
C TRP A 373 -21.41 6.27 -6.94
N LYS A 374 -22.13 7.37 -7.15
CA LYS A 374 -23.24 7.43 -8.12
C LYS A 374 -22.76 7.71 -9.54
N ARG A 375 -21.48 8.01 -9.76
CA ARG A 375 -20.88 8.36 -11.06
C ARG A 375 -21.65 9.47 -11.79
N LYS A 376 -22.13 10.48 -11.02
CA LYS A 376 -23.01 11.53 -11.53
C LYS A 376 -22.54 12.92 -11.15
N ASN A 377 -22.52 13.84 -12.10
CA ASN A 377 -22.35 15.25 -11.82
C ASN A 377 -23.66 15.78 -11.20
N ILE A 378 -23.56 16.47 -10.07
CA ILE A 378 -24.71 16.89 -9.26
C ILE A 378 -24.81 18.41 -9.09
N GLY A 379 -24.03 19.18 -9.85
CA GLY A 379 -24.03 20.64 -9.84
C GLY A 379 -22.67 21.23 -9.52
N THR A 380 -22.67 22.33 -8.79
CA THR A 380 -21.48 23.09 -8.41
C THR A 380 -21.43 23.32 -6.91
N THR A 381 -20.28 23.72 -6.39
CA THR A 381 -20.12 24.06 -4.97
C THR A 381 -21.04 25.19 -4.49
N SER A 382 -21.62 25.99 -5.39
CA SER A 382 -22.56 27.06 -5.07
C SER A 382 -24.01 26.61 -4.95
N ASP A 383 -24.32 25.39 -5.41
CA ASP A 383 -25.67 24.85 -5.38
C ASP A 383 -26.01 24.27 -4.00
N LYS A 384 -27.28 24.38 -3.58
CA LYS A 384 -27.78 23.69 -2.40
C LYS A 384 -27.86 22.18 -2.70
N MET A 385 -27.19 21.41 -1.88
CA MET A 385 -27.17 19.95 -1.99
C MET A 385 -27.84 19.32 -0.78
N LYS A 386 -28.50 18.17 -1.00
CA LYS A 386 -29.10 17.37 0.06
C LYS A 386 -28.70 15.91 -0.13
N PHE A 387 -28.19 15.33 0.93
CA PHE A 387 -27.78 13.92 0.99
C PHE A 387 -28.53 13.22 2.13
N VAL A 388 -28.90 11.98 1.91
CA VAL A 388 -29.27 11.04 2.96
C VAL A 388 -28.18 9.98 2.99
N ILE A 389 -27.38 9.98 4.04
CA ILE A 389 -26.20 9.12 4.22
C ILE A 389 -26.63 7.98 5.13
N PRO A 390 -26.61 6.72 4.68
CA PRO A 390 -27.01 5.57 5.50
C PRO A 390 -26.25 5.49 6.82
N ALA A 391 -26.77 4.74 7.78
CA ALA A 391 -26.00 4.30 8.94
C ALA A 391 -24.67 3.69 8.47
N HIS A 392 -23.56 4.07 9.09
CA HIS A 392 -22.19 3.67 8.75
C HIS A 392 -21.75 3.97 7.29
N GLY A 393 -22.53 4.79 6.57
CA GLY A 393 -22.33 5.09 5.16
C GLY A 393 -21.48 6.33 4.88
N VAL A 394 -21.18 6.52 3.59
CA VAL A 394 -20.44 7.70 3.09
C VAL A 394 -21.11 8.33 1.89
N VAL A 395 -20.84 9.62 1.69
CA VAL A 395 -20.94 10.32 0.40
C VAL A 395 -19.55 10.82 0.04
N LEU A 396 -19.05 10.40 -1.12
CA LEU A 396 -17.75 10.82 -1.65
C LEU A 396 -17.97 11.72 -2.87
N LEU A 397 -17.46 12.94 -2.78
CA LEU A 397 -17.56 13.95 -3.83
C LEU A 397 -16.16 14.24 -4.38
N LYS A 398 -16.04 14.30 -5.72
CA LYS A 398 -14.89 14.88 -6.41
C LYS A 398 -15.23 16.29 -6.88
N LEU A 399 -14.35 17.24 -6.60
CA LEU A 399 -14.49 18.65 -6.93
C LEU A 399 -13.45 19.04 -7.96
N THR A 400 -13.92 19.49 -9.15
CA THR A 400 -13.05 19.94 -10.25
C THR A 400 -13.23 21.43 -10.46
N PRO A 401 -12.12 22.25 -10.47
CA PRO A 401 -12.23 23.68 -10.67
C PRO A 401 -12.90 24.02 -11.99
N LYS A 402 -13.91 24.90 -11.99
CA LYS A 402 -14.42 25.48 -13.23
C LYS A 402 -13.32 26.31 -13.91
N LYS A 403 -13.21 26.10 -15.21
CA LYS A 403 -12.30 26.90 -16.07
C LYS A 403 -12.78 28.32 -16.21
#